data_38058fee2bfc56c566f8136bdfe1c47f
#
_entry.id   38058fee2bfc56c566f8136bdfe1c47f
#
_cell.length_a   1.000
_cell.length_b   1.000
_cell.length_c   1.000
_cell.angle_alpha   90.00
_cell.angle_beta   90.00
_cell.angle_gamma   90.00
#
_symmetry.space_group_name_H-M   'P 1'
#
loop_
_entity.id
_entity.type
_entity.pdbx_description
1 polymer ?
#
loop_
_entity_poly.entity_id
_entity_poly.type
_entity_poly.pdbx_seq_one_letter_code
_entity_poly.pdbx_strand_id
1 'polypeptide(L)'
;MASFVIEGGHKLHGEIHPQGAKNEVLQILCATLLTSEEVTVTNIPDILDVNNLIQLLRDMGVKVSKTGIDSYTFKADTVDLNYLESDEFLKKCSSLRGSVMLVGPLVARFGKALISKPGGDKIGRRRLDTHFIGIQKLGACFNYDEERSVFSICAEHLEGTYMLLDEASVTGTANIVMASVLAKGKTTIYNAACEPCLLYTSDAAD
;
A
#
# COMPACT_ATOMS: atom_id res chain seq x y z
N MET A 1 -32.08 -1.80 -8.53
CA MET A 1 -30.99 -1.27 -9.37
C MET A 1 -30.99 0.25 -9.23
N ALA A 2 -29.84 0.85 -8.99
CA ALA A 2 -29.71 2.31 -9.00
C ALA A 2 -29.51 2.79 -10.43
N SER A 3 -30.07 3.94 -10.79
CA SER A 3 -29.91 4.57 -12.11
C SER A 3 -29.52 6.03 -11.92
N PHE A 4 -28.69 6.53 -12.83
CA PHE A 4 -28.40 7.96 -12.93
C PHE A 4 -29.27 8.53 -14.05
N VAL A 5 -29.91 9.66 -13.79
CA VAL A 5 -30.60 10.45 -14.82
C VAL A 5 -29.76 11.72 -15.01
N ILE A 6 -29.27 11.92 -16.20
CA ILE A 6 -28.37 13.03 -16.53
C ILE A 6 -29.05 13.90 -17.59
N GLU A 7 -29.25 15.17 -17.25
CA GLU A 7 -29.75 16.18 -18.18
C GLU A 7 -28.60 17.11 -18.54
N GLY A 8 -28.26 17.13 -19.81
CA GLY A 8 -27.16 17.93 -20.35
C GLY A 8 -27.60 19.35 -20.74
N GLY A 9 -26.63 20.20 -21.16
CA GLY A 9 -26.90 21.54 -21.72
C GLY A 9 -26.98 22.67 -20.67
N HIS A 10 -26.84 22.38 -19.39
CA HIS A 10 -26.81 23.40 -18.35
C HIS A 10 -25.40 23.96 -18.12
N LYS A 11 -25.29 25.29 -17.94
CA LYS A 11 -24.04 25.91 -17.51
C LYS A 11 -23.83 25.60 -16.02
N LEU A 12 -22.70 24.98 -15.72
CA LEU A 12 -22.30 24.75 -14.34
C LEU A 12 -21.69 26.02 -13.73
N HIS A 13 -22.06 26.29 -12.49
CA HIS A 13 -21.52 27.39 -11.68
C HIS A 13 -21.44 26.89 -10.23
N GLY A 14 -20.27 27.11 -9.60
CA GLY A 14 -20.04 26.71 -8.21
C GLY A 14 -18.57 26.53 -7.91
N GLU A 15 -18.28 26.16 -6.67
CA GLU A 15 -16.95 25.89 -6.16
C GLU A 15 -16.87 24.42 -5.75
N ILE A 16 -15.76 23.77 -6.08
CA ILE A 16 -15.49 22.38 -5.73
C ILE A 16 -14.20 22.34 -4.91
N HIS A 17 -14.30 21.76 -3.72
CA HIS A 17 -13.14 21.45 -2.89
C HIS A 17 -12.79 19.96 -3.04
N PRO A 18 -11.69 19.61 -3.74
CA PRO A 18 -11.29 18.21 -3.89
C PRO A 18 -10.80 17.66 -2.56
N GLN A 19 -11.17 16.41 -2.29
CA GLN A 19 -10.61 15.64 -1.18
C GLN A 19 -9.25 15.04 -1.55
N GLY A 20 -8.51 14.56 -0.57
CA GLY A 20 -7.27 13.82 -0.77
C GLY A 20 -7.44 12.62 -1.70
N ALA A 21 -6.39 12.29 -2.44
CA ALA A 21 -6.41 11.22 -3.43
C ALA A 21 -6.39 9.84 -2.75
N LYS A 22 -7.39 8.99 -3.04
CA LYS A 22 -7.49 7.63 -2.48
C LYS A 22 -6.21 6.81 -2.69
N ASN A 23 -5.72 6.78 -3.93
CA ASN A 23 -4.59 5.91 -4.29
C ASN A 23 -3.27 6.39 -3.68
N GLU A 24 -3.12 7.67 -3.47
CA GLU A 24 -1.97 8.27 -2.78
C GLU A 24 -2.00 7.93 -1.30
N VAL A 25 -3.11 8.18 -0.62
CA VAL A 25 -3.21 7.94 0.82
C VAL A 25 -3.03 6.47 1.18
N LEU A 26 -3.52 5.53 0.37
CA LEU A 26 -3.30 4.09 0.61
C LEU A 26 -1.80 3.73 0.60
N GLN A 27 -0.99 4.39 -0.25
CA GLN A 27 0.46 4.20 -0.29
C GLN A 27 1.13 4.81 0.93
N ILE A 28 0.79 6.07 1.26
CA ILE A 28 1.34 6.80 2.41
C ILE A 28 1.05 6.08 3.73
N LEU A 29 -0.18 5.59 3.90
CA LEU A 29 -0.55 4.83 5.11
C LEU A 29 0.26 3.54 5.26
N CYS A 30 0.54 2.82 4.18
CA CYS A 30 1.42 1.66 4.22
C CYS A 30 2.88 2.06 4.52
N ALA A 31 3.35 3.19 3.98
CA ALA A 31 4.70 3.70 4.23
C ALA A 31 4.96 4.06 5.70
N THR A 32 3.91 4.37 6.50
CA THR A 32 4.07 4.60 7.95
C THR A 32 4.65 3.41 8.69
N LEU A 33 4.56 2.20 8.13
CA LEU A 33 5.18 1.00 8.70
C LEU A 33 6.71 0.98 8.58
N LEU A 34 7.32 1.81 7.72
CA LEU A 34 8.78 1.85 7.51
C LEU A 34 9.54 2.44 8.70
N THR A 35 8.89 3.17 9.59
CA THR A 35 9.51 3.79 10.76
C THR A 35 8.78 3.47 12.06
N SER A 36 9.50 3.54 13.19
CA SER A 36 8.92 3.50 14.54
C SER A 36 8.53 4.88 15.05
N GLU A 37 8.96 5.93 14.36
CA GLU A 37 8.62 7.30 14.69
C GLU A 37 7.15 7.61 14.44
N GLU A 38 6.65 8.66 15.08
CA GLU A 38 5.29 9.12 14.84
C GLU A 38 5.22 9.92 13.54
N VAL A 39 4.33 9.51 12.65
CA VAL A 39 4.07 10.16 11.35
C VAL A 39 2.68 10.78 11.36
N THR A 40 2.60 12.06 11.04
CA THR A 40 1.31 12.76 10.87
C THR A 40 0.95 12.84 9.39
N VAL A 41 -0.26 12.39 9.06
CA VAL A 41 -0.82 12.46 7.69
C VAL A 41 -2.08 13.31 7.74
N THR A 42 -2.17 14.30 6.84
CA THR A 42 -3.30 15.21 6.70
C THR A 42 -4.01 15.01 5.37
N ASN A 43 -5.18 15.60 5.22
CA ASN A 43 -6.01 15.50 4.01
C ASN A 43 -6.36 14.04 3.63
N ILE A 44 -6.61 13.22 4.64
CA ILE A 44 -7.04 11.82 4.46
C ILE A 44 -8.52 11.80 4.10
N PRO A 45 -8.91 11.30 2.91
CA PRO A 45 -10.32 11.26 2.52
C PRO A 45 -11.09 10.22 3.35
N ASP A 46 -12.32 10.58 3.73
CA ASP A 46 -13.21 9.67 4.45
C ASP A 46 -13.95 8.75 3.47
N ILE A 47 -13.28 7.68 3.08
CA ILE A 47 -13.80 6.65 2.18
C ILE A 47 -13.53 5.25 2.74
N LEU A 48 -14.38 4.31 2.36
CA LEU A 48 -14.41 2.97 2.94
C LEU A 48 -13.05 2.25 2.88
N ASP A 49 -12.37 2.26 1.73
CA ASP A 49 -11.09 1.56 1.56
C ASP A 49 -9.99 2.15 2.47
N VAL A 50 -9.98 3.48 2.66
CA VAL A 50 -9.02 4.16 3.53
C VAL A 50 -9.30 3.83 4.98
N ASN A 51 -10.57 3.89 5.39
CA ASN A 51 -10.97 3.54 6.76
C ASN A 51 -10.67 2.07 7.07
N ASN A 52 -10.88 1.16 6.11
CA ASN A 52 -10.54 -0.26 6.26
C ASN A 52 -9.03 -0.46 6.41
N LEU A 53 -8.20 0.28 5.66
CA LEU A 53 -6.74 0.20 5.81
C LEU A 53 -6.28 0.76 7.16
N ILE A 54 -6.84 1.89 7.60
CA ILE A 54 -6.55 2.47 8.93
C ILE A 54 -6.90 1.46 10.03
N GLN A 55 -8.06 0.80 9.91
CA GLN A 55 -8.45 -0.22 10.88
C GLN A 55 -7.50 -1.43 10.83
N LEU A 56 -7.10 -1.89 9.65
CA LEU A 56 -6.15 -2.98 9.50
C LEU A 56 -4.79 -2.66 10.15
N LEU A 57 -4.29 -1.43 10.00
CA LEU A 57 -3.07 -0.97 10.67
C LEU A 57 -3.21 -0.97 12.20
N ARG A 58 -4.36 -0.54 12.73
CA ARG A 58 -4.65 -0.64 14.17
C ARG A 58 -4.62 -2.07 14.68
N ASP A 59 -5.25 -2.97 13.95
CA ASP A 59 -5.33 -4.40 14.31
C ASP A 59 -3.93 -5.05 14.25
N MET A 60 -3.05 -4.55 13.40
CA MET A 60 -1.63 -4.94 13.37
C MET A 60 -0.81 -4.35 14.53
N GLY A 61 -1.39 -3.54 15.40
CA GLY A 61 -0.70 -2.93 16.55
C GLY A 61 -0.14 -1.53 16.29
N VAL A 62 -0.40 -0.92 15.13
CA VAL A 62 -0.04 0.49 14.88
C VAL A 62 -0.92 1.38 15.74
N LYS A 63 -0.32 2.26 16.53
CA LYS A 63 -1.04 3.28 17.30
C LYS A 63 -1.52 4.36 16.35
N VAL A 64 -2.85 4.50 16.21
CA VAL A 64 -3.46 5.46 15.30
C VAL A 64 -4.39 6.38 16.08
N SER A 65 -4.11 7.68 16.05
CA SER A 65 -4.92 8.71 16.71
C SER A 65 -5.45 9.70 15.67
N LYS A 66 -6.74 10.00 15.73
CA LYS A 66 -7.34 11.06 14.89
C LYS A 66 -7.05 12.41 15.55
N THR A 67 -6.36 13.29 14.83
CA THR A 67 -5.91 14.59 15.34
C THR A 67 -6.69 15.77 14.74
N GLY A 68 -7.47 15.55 13.69
CA GLY A 68 -8.29 16.55 13.03
C GLY A 68 -9.44 15.92 12.25
N ILE A 69 -10.13 16.71 11.44
CA ILE A 69 -11.26 16.23 10.63
C ILE A 69 -10.78 15.13 9.66
N ASP A 70 -9.65 15.39 9.01
CA ASP A 70 -9.02 14.59 7.96
C ASP A 70 -7.55 14.25 8.29
N SER A 71 -7.16 14.36 9.55
CA SER A 71 -5.77 14.24 9.99
C SER A 71 -5.63 13.15 11.04
N TYR A 72 -4.56 12.34 10.90
CA TYR A 72 -4.24 11.24 11.81
C TYR A 72 -2.75 11.17 12.07
N THR A 73 -2.38 10.68 13.26
CA THR A 73 -1.02 10.23 13.57
C THR A 73 -0.95 8.72 13.58
N PHE A 74 0.18 8.21 13.10
CA PHE A 74 0.50 6.79 13.04
C PHE A 74 1.84 6.54 13.71
N LYS A 75 1.92 5.57 14.61
CA LYS A 75 3.16 5.15 15.25
C LYS A 75 3.26 3.63 15.23
N ALA A 76 4.16 3.10 14.40
CA ALA A 76 4.36 1.67 14.19
C ALA A 76 5.54 1.13 15.02
N ASP A 77 5.58 1.44 16.32
CA ASP A 77 6.62 1.00 17.26
C ASP A 77 6.38 -0.44 17.78
N THR A 78 5.16 -0.95 17.71
CA THR A 78 4.74 -2.25 18.27
C THR A 78 3.85 -3.02 17.29
N VAL A 79 4.41 -3.40 16.12
CA VAL A 79 3.66 -4.20 15.14
C VAL A 79 3.63 -5.66 15.55
N ASP A 80 2.43 -6.26 15.64
CA ASP A 80 2.25 -7.68 15.92
C ASP A 80 2.35 -8.52 14.65
N LEU A 81 3.50 -9.15 14.46
CA LEU A 81 3.74 -10.01 13.30
C LEU A 81 2.98 -11.34 13.37
N ASN A 82 2.53 -11.78 14.56
CA ASN A 82 1.73 -13.00 14.67
C ASN A 82 0.32 -12.77 14.13
N TYR A 83 -0.19 -11.54 14.24
CA TYR A 83 -1.50 -11.18 13.69
C TYR A 83 -1.56 -11.40 12.17
N LEU A 84 -0.43 -11.25 11.45
CA LEU A 84 -0.38 -11.48 10.00
C LEU A 84 -0.76 -12.92 9.60
N GLU A 85 -0.61 -13.89 10.51
CA GLU A 85 -0.94 -15.31 10.27
C GLU A 85 -2.41 -15.63 10.57
N SER A 86 -3.14 -14.71 11.20
CA SER A 86 -4.53 -14.92 11.59
C SER A 86 -5.47 -14.94 10.40
N ASP A 87 -6.52 -15.76 10.50
CA ASP A 87 -7.58 -15.80 9.49
C ASP A 87 -8.31 -14.46 9.38
N GLU A 88 -8.36 -13.69 10.47
CA GLU A 88 -8.95 -12.36 10.49
C GLU A 88 -8.17 -11.39 9.61
N PHE A 89 -6.85 -11.34 9.76
CA PHE A 89 -5.97 -10.52 8.91
C PHE A 89 -6.11 -10.91 7.43
N LEU A 90 -6.01 -12.19 7.14
CA LEU A 90 -6.10 -12.70 5.76
C LEU A 90 -7.46 -12.37 5.13
N LYS A 91 -8.54 -12.48 5.89
CA LYS A 91 -9.90 -12.11 5.44
C LYS A 91 -10.01 -10.60 5.16
N LYS A 92 -9.47 -9.74 6.02
CA LYS A 92 -9.44 -8.28 5.81
C LYS A 92 -8.61 -7.93 4.57
N CYS A 93 -7.45 -8.54 4.39
CA CYS A 93 -6.63 -8.38 3.20
C CYS A 93 -7.38 -8.80 1.92
N SER A 94 -8.12 -9.91 1.95
CA SER A 94 -8.89 -10.39 0.80
C SER A 94 -10.02 -9.46 0.39
N SER A 95 -10.52 -8.63 1.29
CA SER A 95 -11.58 -7.64 1.00
C SER A 95 -11.06 -6.29 0.53
N LEU A 96 -9.78 -6.00 0.73
CA LEU A 96 -9.15 -4.72 0.44
C LEU A 96 -8.01 -4.89 -0.56
N ARG A 97 -8.18 -4.41 -1.81
CA ARG A 97 -7.11 -4.54 -2.80
C ARG A 97 -5.84 -3.78 -2.42
N GLY A 98 -5.97 -2.63 -1.76
CA GLY A 98 -4.85 -1.83 -1.26
C GLY A 98 -3.95 -2.56 -0.26
N SER A 99 -4.41 -3.66 0.33
CA SER A 99 -3.63 -4.45 1.29
C SER A 99 -2.33 -5.00 0.71
N VAL A 100 -2.22 -5.19 -0.62
CA VAL A 100 -0.97 -5.60 -1.27
C VAL A 100 0.17 -4.60 -1.02
N MET A 101 -0.15 -3.34 -0.77
CA MET A 101 0.83 -2.30 -0.48
C MET A 101 1.55 -2.47 0.86
N LEU A 102 1.01 -3.31 1.76
CA LEU A 102 1.65 -3.66 3.03
C LEU A 102 2.91 -4.52 2.84
N VAL A 103 3.02 -5.23 1.71
CA VAL A 103 4.10 -6.20 1.49
C VAL A 103 5.48 -5.55 1.51
N GLY A 104 5.66 -4.44 0.78
CA GLY A 104 6.94 -3.74 0.72
C GLY A 104 7.47 -3.32 2.10
N PRO A 105 6.71 -2.49 2.85
CA PRO A 105 7.15 -2.05 4.17
C PRO A 105 7.30 -3.19 5.18
N LEU A 106 6.43 -4.21 5.16
CA LEU A 106 6.53 -5.34 6.08
C LEU A 106 7.79 -6.16 5.83
N VAL A 107 8.10 -6.48 4.57
CA VAL A 107 9.32 -7.23 4.24
C VAL A 107 10.56 -6.39 4.53
N ALA A 108 10.55 -5.10 4.17
CA ALA A 108 11.71 -4.22 4.36
C ALA A 108 12.09 -4.05 5.83
N ARG A 109 11.11 -3.86 6.71
CA ARG A 109 11.38 -3.57 8.12
C ARG A 109 11.38 -4.80 9.01
N PHE A 110 10.53 -5.78 8.73
CA PHE A 110 10.31 -6.93 9.61
C PHE A 110 10.75 -8.25 8.99
N GLY A 111 11.22 -8.24 7.75
CA GLY A 111 11.70 -9.43 7.05
C GLY A 111 10.61 -10.41 6.63
N LYS A 112 9.33 -10.11 6.90
CA LYS A 112 8.22 -11.04 6.64
C LYS A 112 6.95 -10.30 6.27
N ALA A 113 6.25 -10.79 5.24
CA ALA A 113 4.88 -10.41 4.94
C ALA A 113 4.05 -11.63 4.56
N LEU A 114 2.81 -11.67 5.02
CA LEU A 114 1.79 -12.60 4.56
C LEU A 114 0.63 -11.78 4.00
N ILE A 115 0.05 -12.23 2.90
CA ILE A 115 -1.11 -11.60 2.32
C ILE A 115 -1.95 -12.63 1.56
N SER A 116 -3.25 -12.60 1.77
CA SER A 116 -4.17 -13.35 0.94
C SER A 116 -4.28 -12.71 -0.44
N LYS A 117 -4.74 -13.45 -1.42
CA LYS A 117 -5.03 -12.89 -2.74
C LYS A 117 -5.96 -11.69 -2.60
N PRO A 118 -5.49 -10.47 -2.91
CA PRO A 118 -6.29 -9.27 -2.69
C PRO A 118 -7.56 -9.27 -3.53
N GLY A 119 -8.67 -8.98 -2.88
CA GLY A 119 -9.98 -8.84 -3.51
C GLY A 119 -10.23 -7.43 -4.04
N GLY A 120 -11.43 -6.92 -3.77
CA GLY A 120 -11.92 -5.61 -4.21
C GLY A 120 -12.79 -5.71 -5.46
N ASP A 121 -13.01 -4.57 -6.14
CA ASP A 121 -13.92 -4.46 -7.27
C ASP A 121 -13.56 -5.39 -8.43
N LYS A 122 -14.57 -6.08 -8.97
CA LYS A 122 -14.43 -6.99 -10.10
C LYS A 122 -14.41 -6.21 -11.44
N ILE A 123 -13.40 -5.39 -11.65
CA ILE A 123 -13.24 -4.55 -12.84
C ILE A 123 -12.26 -5.13 -13.88
N GLY A 124 -11.97 -6.42 -13.79
CA GLY A 124 -11.08 -7.14 -14.69
C GLY A 124 -9.86 -7.75 -14.02
N ARG A 125 -9.05 -8.45 -14.82
CA ARG A 125 -7.81 -9.08 -14.36
C ARG A 125 -6.76 -8.00 -14.08
N ARG A 126 -6.27 -7.94 -12.85
CA ARG A 126 -5.19 -7.05 -12.44
C ARG A 126 -4.01 -7.87 -11.95
N ARG A 127 -2.89 -7.70 -12.59
CA ARG A 127 -1.64 -8.39 -12.25
C ARG A 127 -1.12 -7.94 -10.88
N LEU A 128 -0.50 -8.86 -10.16
CA LEU A 128 0.24 -8.61 -8.93
C LEU A 128 1.72 -8.95 -9.12
N ASP A 129 2.07 -9.51 -10.27
CA ASP A 129 3.39 -10.04 -10.56
C ASP A 129 4.47 -8.97 -10.40
N THR A 130 4.22 -7.75 -10.86
CA THR A 130 5.16 -6.62 -10.73
C THR A 130 5.59 -6.37 -9.29
N HIS A 131 4.63 -6.44 -8.33
CA HIS A 131 4.96 -6.31 -6.91
C HIS A 131 5.95 -7.38 -6.46
N PHE A 132 5.63 -8.63 -6.72
CA PHE A 132 6.40 -9.76 -6.21
C PHE A 132 7.74 -9.91 -6.93
N ILE A 133 7.77 -9.77 -8.26
CA ILE A 133 9.00 -9.83 -9.05
C ILE A 133 9.98 -8.73 -8.60
N GLY A 134 9.49 -7.52 -8.37
CA GLY A 134 10.33 -6.42 -7.93
C GLY A 134 10.95 -6.68 -6.54
N ILE A 135 10.14 -7.15 -5.60
CA ILE A 135 10.60 -7.47 -4.24
C ILE A 135 11.55 -8.70 -4.24
N GLN A 136 11.29 -9.70 -5.08
CA GLN A 136 12.24 -10.81 -5.28
C GLN A 136 13.57 -10.36 -5.86
N LYS A 137 13.59 -9.38 -6.77
CA LYS A 137 14.84 -8.80 -7.29
C LYS A 137 15.66 -8.07 -6.21
N LEU A 138 15.01 -7.60 -5.15
CA LEU A 138 15.69 -7.07 -3.96
C LEU A 138 16.22 -8.16 -3.02
N GLY A 139 16.04 -9.45 -3.34
CA GLY A 139 16.56 -10.59 -2.58
C GLY A 139 15.54 -11.32 -1.71
N ALA A 140 14.26 -10.94 -1.74
CA ALA A 140 13.25 -11.65 -0.97
C ALA A 140 12.86 -13.00 -1.59
N CYS A 141 12.54 -13.96 -0.72
CA CYS A 141 11.92 -15.22 -1.09
C CYS A 141 10.41 -15.06 -1.21
N PHE A 142 9.80 -15.78 -2.13
CA PHE A 142 8.36 -15.76 -2.38
C PHE A 142 7.83 -17.18 -2.43
N ASN A 143 6.73 -17.42 -1.73
CA ASN A 143 6.00 -18.68 -1.79
C ASN A 143 4.49 -18.41 -1.88
N TYR A 144 3.78 -19.28 -2.57
CA TYR A 144 2.32 -19.23 -2.67
C TYR A 144 1.74 -20.55 -2.18
N ASP A 145 0.92 -20.45 -1.15
CA ASP A 145 0.12 -21.56 -0.61
C ASP A 145 -1.22 -21.59 -1.37
N GLU A 146 -1.37 -22.58 -2.24
CA GLU A 146 -2.58 -22.74 -3.07
C GLU A 146 -3.81 -23.10 -2.23
N GLU A 147 -3.66 -23.90 -1.18
CA GLU A 147 -4.77 -24.35 -0.33
C GLU A 147 -5.37 -23.18 0.44
N ARG A 148 -4.52 -22.33 1.01
CA ARG A 148 -4.93 -21.15 1.77
C ARG A 148 -5.10 -19.90 0.89
N SER A 149 -4.68 -19.93 -0.38
CA SER A 149 -4.60 -18.76 -1.27
C SER A 149 -3.82 -17.59 -0.64
N VAL A 150 -2.67 -17.89 -0.01
CA VAL A 150 -1.83 -16.95 0.72
C VAL A 150 -0.47 -16.84 0.06
N PHE A 151 -0.03 -15.60 -0.16
CA PHE A 151 1.35 -15.27 -0.52
C PHE A 151 2.17 -15.05 0.75
N SER A 152 3.31 -15.71 0.83
CA SER A 152 4.31 -15.54 1.90
C SER A 152 5.59 -15.00 1.30
N ILE A 153 6.06 -13.89 1.81
CA ILE A 153 7.27 -13.22 1.37
C ILE A 153 8.19 -13.07 2.58
N CYS A 154 9.46 -13.43 2.44
CA CYS A 154 10.45 -13.31 3.49
C CYS A 154 11.79 -12.82 2.95
N ALA A 155 12.51 -12.08 3.77
CA ALA A 155 13.88 -11.66 3.51
C ALA A 155 14.63 -11.51 4.83
N GLU A 156 15.87 -11.95 4.89
CA GLU A 156 16.76 -11.64 6.00
C GLU A 156 17.22 -10.18 5.92
N HIS A 157 17.53 -9.75 4.70
CA HIS A 157 17.84 -8.36 4.34
C HIS A 157 17.49 -8.16 2.86
N LEU A 158 17.27 -6.91 2.48
CA LEU A 158 17.06 -6.51 1.10
C LEU A 158 18.30 -5.82 0.57
N GLU A 159 18.63 -6.06 -0.70
CA GLU A 159 19.75 -5.44 -1.38
C GLU A 159 19.29 -4.65 -2.60
N GLY A 160 19.85 -3.45 -2.74
CA GLY A 160 19.60 -2.59 -3.88
C GLY A 160 20.07 -3.22 -5.18
N THR A 161 19.25 -3.08 -6.22
CA THR A 161 19.52 -3.70 -7.52
C THR A 161 19.02 -2.82 -8.67
N TYR A 162 19.49 -3.11 -9.88
CA TYR A 162 18.89 -2.56 -11.11
C TYR A 162 17.77 -3.48 -11.58
N MET A 163 16.60 -2.91 -11.82
CA MET A 163 15.47 -3.66 -12.35
C MET A 163 14.72 -2.91 -13.45
N LEU A 164 14.28 -3.67 -14.46
CA LEU A 164 13.33 -3.24 -15.46
C LEU A 164 11.97 -3.87 -15.12
N LEU A 165 10.94 -3.04 -14.97
CA LEU A 165 9.56 -3.49 -14.79
C LEU A 165 8.94 -3.83 -16.14
N ASP A 166 8.16 -4.91 -16.20
CA ASP A 166 7.44 -5.37 -17.38
C ASP A 166 6.22 -4.50 -17.71
N GLU A 167 5.71 -3.77 -16.73
CA GLU A 167 4.68 -2.74 -16.89
C GLU A 167 4.91 -1.57 -15.94
N ALA A 168 4.48 -0.38 -16.33
CA ALA A 168 4.51 0.82 -15.48
C ALA A 168 3.34 0.77 -14.46
N SER A 169 3.41 -0.19 -13.53
CA SER A 169 2.40 -0.37 -12.49
C SER A 169 2.58 0.65 -11.38
N VAL A 170 1.56 1.49 -11.13
CA VAL A 170 1.59 2.51 -10.06
C VAL A 170 1.82 1.87 -8.70
N THR A 171 0.96 0.92 -8.33
CA THR A 171 1.05 0.25 -7.03
C THR A 171 2.25 -0.68 -6.92
N GLY A 172 2.65 -1.32 -8.03
CA GLY A 172 3.88 -2.13 -8.09
C GLY A 172 5.12 -1.28 -7.85
N THR A 173 5.24 -0.15 -8.53
CA THR A 173 6.33 0.80 -8.34
C THR A 173 6.40 1.28 -6.89
N ALA A 174 5.28 1.77 -6.33
CA ALA A 174 5.24 2.26 -4.96
C ALA A 174 5.64 1.18 -3.93
N ASN A 175 5.18 -0.05 -4.12
CA ASN A 175 5.52 -1.15 -3.22
C ASN A 175 7.01 -1.51 -3.27
N ILE A 176 7.60 -1.49 -4.47
CA ILE A 176 9.04 -1.72 -4.67
C ILE A 176 9.85 -0.56 -4.08
N VAL A 177 9.42 0.69 -4.26
CA VAL A 177 10.06 1.87 -3.65
C VAL A 177 10.06 1.73 -2.14
N MET A 178 8.91 1.44 -1.52
CA MET A 178 8.82 1.22 -0.06
C MET A 178 9.74 0.09 0.41
N ALA A 179 9.84 -1.02 -0.35
CA ALA A 179 10.77 -2.09 -0.03
C ALA A 179 12.23 -1.66 -0.15
N SER A 180 12.55 -0.80 -1.12
CA SER A 180 13.91 -0.35 -1.41
C SER A 180 14.46 0.66 -0.41
N VAL A 181 13.59 1.41 0.30
CA VAL A 181 14.00 2.46 1.26
C VAL A 181 14.92 1.92 2.35
N LEU A 182 14.68 0.70 2.82
CA LEU A 182 15.48 0.05 3.85
C LEU A 182 16.45 -1.00 3.28
N ALA A 183 16.54 -1.14 1.95
CA ALA A 183 17.49 -2.05 1.31
C ALA A 183 18.92 -1.49 1.37
N LYS A 184 19.90 -2.38 1.47
CA LYS A 184 21.33 -2.00 1.45
C LYS A 184 21.78 -1.68 0.02
N GLY A 185 22.40 -0.53 -0.17
CA GLY A 185 22.95 -0.13 -1.46
C GLY A 185 21.97 0.73 -2.28
N LYS A 186 22.09 0.69 -3.60
CA LYS A 186 21.32 1.54 -4.52
C LYS A 186 20.34 0.71 -5.34
N THR A 187 19.07 1.13 -5.37
CA THR A 187 18.07 0.56 -6.27
C THR A 187 17.79 1.50 -7.44
N THR A 188 17.73 0.95 -8.64
CA THR A 188 17.33 1.66 -9.85
C THR A 188 16.17 0.91 -10.49
N ILE A 189 15.03 1.58 -10.60
CA ILE A 189 13.80 1.01 -11.18
C ILE A 189 13.58 1.66 -12.54
N TYR A 190 13.71 0.90 -13.61
CA TYR A 190 13.44 1.34 -14.96
C TYR A 190 12.00 0.97 -15.36
N ASN A 191 11.35 1.80 -16.18
CA ASN A 191 9.93 1.70 -16.51
C ASN A 191 9.02 1.80 -15.28
N ALA A 192 9.43 2.60 -14.29
CA ALA A 192 8.60 2.94 -13.13
C ALA A 192 7.40 3.78 -13.57
N ALA A 193 6.28 3.66 -12.86
CA ALA A 193 5.16 4.57 -13.06
C ALA A 193 5.55 5.99 -12.59
N CYS A 194 5.12 6.99 -13.35
CA CYS A 194 5.40 8.42 -13.09
C CYS A 194 4.13 9.18 -12.70
N GLU A 195 3.23 8.53 -12.00
CA GLU A 195 2.01 9.16 -11.49
C GLU A 195 2.34 10.22 -10.42
N PRO A 196 1.63 11.35 -10.37
CA PRO A 196 1.89 12.40 -9.37
C PRO A 196 1.91 11.87 -7.94
N CYS A 197 1.01 10.93 -7.61
CA CYS A 197 0.96 10.32 -6.28
C CYS A 197 2.24 9.56 -5.88
N LEU A 198 3.00 9.02 -6.84
CA LEU A 198 4.29 8.39 -6.58
C LEU A 198 5.40 9.43 -6.39
N LEU A 199 5.41 10.47 -7.21
CA LEU A 199 6.43 11.52 -7.15
C LEU A 199 6.36 12.27 -5.83
N TYR A 200 5.17 12.69 -5.40
CA TYR A 200 4.99 13.41 -4.13
C TYR A 200 5.32 12.55 -2.91
N THR A 201 5.08 11.24 -2.96
CA THR A 201 5.42 10.33 -1.86
C THR A 201 6.94 10.13 -1.74
N SER A 202 7.68 10.18 -2.85
CA SER A 202 9.14 10.02 -2.85
C SER A 202 9.88 11.32 -2.54
N ASP A 203 9.36 12.47 -2.93
CA ASP A 203 9.99 13.78 -2.65
C ASP A 203 9.87 14.21 -1.17
N ALA A 204 8.95 13.62 -0.42
CA ALA A 204 8.83 13.88 1.02
C ALA A 204 9.96 13.26 1.88
N ALA A 205 10.94 12.61 1.26
CA ALA A 205 12.07 11.95 1.92
C ALA A 205 13.40 12.74 1.85
N ASP A 206 13.41 13.95 1.27
CA ASP A 206 14.58 14.85 1.21
C ASP A 206 14.67 15.79 2.42
#